data_c9ee08332fa947401b356dee34151cb2
#
_entry.id   c9ee08332fa947401b356dee34151cb2
#
_cell.length_a   1.000
_cell.length_b   1.000
_cell.length_c   1.000
_cell.angle_alpha   90.00
_cell.angle_beta   90.00
_cell.angle_gamma   90.00
#
_symmetry.space_group_name_H-M   'P 1'
#
loop_
_entity.id
_entity.type
_entity.pdbx_description
1 polymer ?
#
loop_
_entity_poly.entity_id
_entity_poly.type
_entity_poly.pdbx_seq_one_letter_code
_entity_poly.pdbx_strand_id
1 'polypeptide(L)'
;MQATEHRTFQTPDETRAFPNGRAEIIKVGDGEVGRLVFEPGWRWSNDVKPIARTNSCQAPHFQYHVSGRLAIRMDDGTEFVAGPGDSTSLPSRHDA
;
A
#
# COMPACT_ATOMS: atom_id res chain seq x y z
N MET A 1 16.59 -3.18 -26.02
CA MET A 1 17.21 -3.62 -24.74
C MET A 1 16.98 -2.54 -23.70
N GLN A 2 16.55 -2.95 -22.53
CA GLN A 2 16.33 -2.04 -21.42
C GLN A 2 17.63 -1.72 -20.73
N ALA A 3 17.85 -0.45 -20.39
CA ALA A 3 19.05 -0.05 -19.65
C ALA A 3 18.96 -0.53 -18.19
N THR A 4 20.12 -0.80 -17.59
CA THR A 4 20.18 -1.09 -16.16
C THR A 4 19.90 0.19 -15.38
N GLU A 5 19.00 0.10 -14.41
CA GLU A 5 18.65 1.22 -13.54
C GLU A 5 18.74 0.82 -12.08
N HIS A 6 19.16 1.76 -11.25
CA HIS A 6 19.25 1.58 -9.80
C HIS A 6 18.64 2.79 -9.12
N ARG A 7 17.60 2.57 -8.34
CA ARG A 7 16.88 3.62 -7.63
C ARG A 7 16.78 3.30 -6.15
N THR A 8 16.52 4.32 -5.36
CA THR A 8 16.39 4.18 -3.91
C THR A 8 15.20 4.99 -3.39
N PHE A 9 14.56 4.51 -2.31
CA PHE A 9 13.50 5.26 -1.64
C PHE A 9 14.01 6.47 -0.85
N GLN A 10 15.30 6.69 -0.76
CA GLN A 10 15.85 7.93 -0.22
C GLN A 10 15.55 9.13 -1.12
N THR A 11 15.37 8.89 -2.42
CA THR A 11 15.04 9.92 -3.41
C THR A 11 13.88 9.45 -4.27
N PRO A 12 12.65 9.39 -3.71
CA PRO A 12 11.50 8.94 -4.49
C PRO A 12 11.14 9.95 -5.59
N ASP A 13 10.54 9.46 -6.66
CA ASP A 13 10.01 10.31 -7.72
C ASP A 13 8.76 11.04 -7.27
N GLU A 14 7.99 10.44 -6.38
CA GLU A 14 6.76 11.00 -5.88
C GLU A 14 6.54 10.56 -4.43
N THR A 15 6.05 11.47 -3.61
CA THR A 15 5.62 11.17 -2.25
C THR A 15 4.22 11.74 -2.06
N ARG A 16 3.29 10.90 -1.64
CA ARG A 16 1.92 11.27 -1.33
C ARG A 16 1.67 11.08 0.16
N ALA A 17 1.45 12.17 0.88
CA ALA A 17 1.12 12.11 2.29
C ALA A 17 -0.39 12.03 2.48
N PHE A 18 -0.82 11.25 3.48
CA PHE A 18 -2.21 11.18 3.90
C PHE A 18 -2.23 10.98 5.43
N PRO A 19 -3.39 11.13 6.08
CA PRO A 19 -3.45 10.98 7.52
C PRO A 19 -2.88 9.62 7.96
N ASN A 20 -1.96 9.66 8.91
CA ASN A 20 -1.30 8.50 9.51
C ASN A 20 -0.48 7.65 8.52
N GLY A 21 -0.04 8.22 7.40
CA GLY A 21 0.78 7.46 6.48
C GLY A 21 1.30 8.25 5.29
N ARG A 22 2.05 7.54 4.45
CA ARG A 22 2.54 8.09 3.18
C ARG A 22 2.81 6.97 2.18
N ALA A 23 2.77 7.32 0.93
CA ALA A 23 3.18 6.46 -0.18
C ALA A 23 4.35 7.12 -0.90
N GLU A 24 5.43 6.38 -1.07
CA GLU A 24 6.62 6.81 -1.81
C GLU A 24 6.74 5.95 -3.05
N ILE A 25 6.94 6.57 -4.20
CA ILE A 25 6.93 5.89 -5.49
C ILE A 25 8.24 6.16 -6.21
N ILE A 26 8.88 5.11 -6.69
CA ILE A 26 10.04 5.21 -7.60
C ILE A 26 9.70 4.55 -8.92
N LYS A 27 10.14 5.19 -9.99
CA LYS A 27 10.04 4.63 -11.34
C LYS A 27 11.38 4.01 -11.69
N VAL A 28 11.39 2.73 -11.99
CA VAL A 28 12.61 1.99 -12.30
C VAL A 28 12.30 0.95 -13.37
N GLY A 29 13.14 0.89 -14.38
CA GLY A 29 12.85 0.10 -15.57
C GLY A 29 11.56 0.59 -16.22
N ASP A 30 10.71 -0.34 -16.62
CA ASP A 30 9.41 -0.02 -17.21
C ASP A 30 8.28 -0.05 -16.17
N GLY A 31 8.62 -0.14 -14.89
CA GLY A 31 7.63 -0.27 -13.84
C GLY A 31 7.77 0.76 -12.75
N GLU A 32 6.96 0.59 -11.73
CA GLU A 32 6.98 1.40 -10.53
C GLU A 32 7.04 0.51 -9.31
N VAL A 33 7.80 0.96 -8.31
CA VAL A 33 7.82 0.33 -6.98
C VAL A 33 7.33 1.35 -5.99
N GLY A 34 6.32 0.96 -5.20
CA GLY A 34 5.77 1.81 -4.16
C GLY A 34 6.11 1.28 -2.79
N ARG A 35 6.44 2.18 -1.87
CA ARG A 35 6.58 1.87 -0.46
C ARG A 35 5.50 2.60 0.32
N LEU A 36 4.68 1.83 1.02
CA LEU A 36 3.63 2.37 1.87
C LEU A 36 4.11 2.32 3.32
N VAL A 37 4.05 3.45 4.00
CA VAL A 37 4.39 3.56 5.41
C VAL A 37 3.15 3.99 6.16
N PHE A 38 2.72 3.17 7.11
CA PHE A 38 1.54 3.44 7.93
C PHE A 38 1.97 3.60 9.38
N GLU A 39 1.47 4.65 10.02
CA GLU A 39 1.67 4.82 11.44
C GLU A 39 0.66 3.98 12.23
N PRO A 40 0.95 3.65 13.49
CA PRO A 40 0.00 2.94 14.34
C PRO A 40 -1.35 3.66 14.37
N GLY A 41 -2.43 2.91 14.20
CA GLY A 41 -3.77 3.46 14.13
C GLY A 41 -4.26 3.77 12.73
N TRP A 42 -3.42 3.66 11.71
CA TRP A 42 -3.87 3.86 10.34
C TRP A 42 -4.92 2.81 9.97
N ARG A 43 -5.96 3.30 9.28
CA ARG A 43 -7.01 2.45 8.74
C ARG A 43 -7.57 3.09 7.49
N TRP A 44 -7.71 2.32 6.42
CA TRP A 44 -8.18 2.86 5.14
C TRP A 44 -9.53 3.57 5.27
N SER A 45 -10.48 2.98 6.00
CA SER A 45 -11.81 3.54 6.16
C SER A 45 -11.83 4.85 6.95
N ASN A 46 -10.83 5.10 7.81
CA ASN A 46 -10.72 6.35 8.56
C ASN A 46 -9.88 7.39 7.82
N ASP A 47 -8.78 6.97 7.18
CA ASP A 47 -7.73 7.88 6.73
C ASP A 47 -7.73 8.09 5.21
N VAL A 48 -8.26 7.16 4.43
CA VAL A 48 -8.29 7.25 2.97
C VAL A 48 -9.71 7.34 2.42
N LYS A 49 -10.67 6.64 3.00
CA LYS A 49 -12.06 6.63 2.53
C LYS A 49 -12.65 8.03 2.39
N PRO A 50 -12.45 8.99 3.34
CA PRO A 50 -12.98 10.33 3.16
C PRO A 50 -12.45 11.05 1.93
N ILE A 51 -11.23 10.68 1.48
CA ILE A 51 -10.60 11.24 0.29
C ILE A 51 -11.08 10.49 -0.96
N ALA A 52 -11.08 9.16 -0.91
CA ALA A 52 -11.47 8.31 -2.03
C ALA A 52 -12.97 8.29 -2.29
N ARG A 53 -13.78 8.52 -1.25
CA ARG A 53 -15.25 8.54 -1.31
C ARG A 53 -15.86 7.24 -1.79
N THR A 54 -15.24 6.11 -1.42
CA THR A 54 -15.77 4.77 -1.66
C THR A 54 -15.95 4.06 -0.33
N ASN A 55 -16.76 2.99 -0.29
CA ASN A 55 -17.00 2.24 0.95
C ASN A 55 -15.79 1.40 1.37
N SER A 56 -14.99 0.98 0.40
CA SER A 56 -13.76 0.21 0.64
C SER A 56 -12.77 0.54 -0.47
N CYS A 57 -11.50 0.13 -0.27
CA CYS A 57 -10.48 0.35 -1.28
C CYS A 57 -10.81 -0.42 -2.55
N GLN A 58 -10.87 0.28 -3.69
CA GLN A 58 -11.22 -0.30 -4.97
C GLN A 58 -9.99 -0.73 -5.78
N ALA A 59 -8.79 -0.32 -5.36
CA ALA A 59 -7.56 -0.67 -6.07
C ALA A 59 -7.10 -2.08 -5.68
N PRO A 60 -6.79 -2.95 -6.63
CA PRO A 60 -6.15 -4.22 -6.31
C PRO A 60 -4.70 -3.97 -5.88
N HIS A 61 -4.23 -4.81 -4.95
CA HIS A 61 -2.88 -4.69 -4.41
C HIS A 61 -2.14 -6.01 -4.51
N PHE A 62 -0.87 -5.93 -4.91
CA PHE A 62 0.09 -7.02 -4.81
C PHE A 62 1.27 -6.45 -4.02
N GLN A 63 1.52 -6.98 -2.82
CA GLN A 63 2.45 -6.32 -1.91
C GLN A 63 3.20 -7.28 -1.01
N TYR A 64 4.39 -6.84 -0.57
CA TYR A 64 5.22 -7.52 0.40
C TYR A 64 5.28 -6.69 1.68
N HIS A 65 5.08 -7.34 2.82
CA HIS A 65 5.06 -6.68 4.13
C HIS A 65 6.45 -6.74 4.75
N VAL A 66 7.08 -5.58 4.92
CA VAL A 66 8.45 -5.49 5.42
C VAL A 66 8.48 -5.49 6.94
N SER A 67 7.59 -4.73 7.58
CA SER A 67 7.55 -4.61 9.04
C SER A 67 6.15 -4.28 9.52
N GLY A 68 5.89 -4.50 10.82
CA GLY A 68 4.60 -4.21 11.42
C GLY A 68 3.54 -5.24 11.06
N ARG A 69 2.32 -4.99 11.50
CA ARG A 69 1.16 -5.82 11.22
C ARG A 69 0.03 -4.99 10.66
N LEU A 70 -0.63 -5.51 9.63
CA LEU A 70 -1.75 -4.85 8.97
C LEU A 70 -2.95 -5.78 8.98
N ALA A 71 -4.03 -5.34 9.62
CA ALA A 71 -5.30 -6.06 9.60
C ALA A 71 -6.02 -5.70 8.31
N ILE A 72 -6.49 -6.72 7.59
CA ILE A 72 -7.16 -6.56 6.30
C ILE A 72 -8.52 -7.22 6.37
N ARG A 73 -9.54 -6.52 5.90
CA ARG A 73 -10.91 -7.03 5.81
C ARG A 73 -11.42 -6.84 4.39
N MET A 74 -11.88 -7.94 3.80
CA MET A 74 -12.51 -7.93 2.49
C MET A 74 -14.00 -7.67 2.64
N ASP A 75 -14.65 -7.15 1.60
CA ASP A 75 -16.09 -6.92 1.61
C ASP A 75 -16.89 -8.21 1.72
N ASP A 76 -16.29 -9.35 1.36
CA ASP A 76 -16.92 -10.67 1.51
C ASP A 76 -16.87 -11.23 2.94
N GLY A 77 -16.28 -10.51 3.87
CA GLY A 77 -16.15 -10.91 5.27
C GLY A 77 -14.84 -11.61 5.63
N THR A 78 -13.97 -11.88 4.66
CA THR A 78 -12.67 -12.47 4.94
C THR A 78 -11.79 -11.48 5.71
N GLU A 79 -11.17 -11.93 6.79
CA GLU A 79 -10.29 -11.12 7.62
C GLU A 79 -8.99 -11.87 7.91
N PHE A 80 -7.88 -11.15 7.92
CA PHE A 80 -6.58 -11.69 8.31
C PHE A 80 -5.62 -10.56 8.69
N VAL A 81 -4.52 -10.94 9.34
CA VAL A 81 -3.46 -10.00 9.71
C VAL A 81 -2.20 -10.40 8.95
N ALA A 82 -1.68 -9.46 8.16
CA ALA A 82 -0.40 -9.63 7.48
C ALA A 82 0.72 -9.11 8.36
N GLY A 83 1.80 -9.87 8.46
CA GLY A 83 2.98 -9.54 9.24
C GLY A 83 4.25 -9.54 8.41
N PRO A 84 5.41 -9.27 9.05
CA PRO A 84 6.69 -9.22 8.32
C PRO A 84 6.96 -10.52 7.57
N GLY A 85 7.37 -10.39 6.32
CA GLY A 85 7.65 -11.55 5.46
C GLY A 85 6.47 -12.06 4.67
N ASP A 86 5.25 -11.57 4.97
CA ASP A 86 4.06 -11.99 4.24
C ASP A 86 3.95 -11.28 2.89
N SER A 87 3.40 -11.98 1.91
CA SER A 87 3.01 -11.38 0.63
C SER A 87 1.51 -11.53 0.48
N THR A 88 0.85 -10.48 0.01
CA THR A 88 -0.59 -10.50 -0.17
C THR A 88 -0.95 -10.07 -1.58
N SER A 89 -1.99 -10.68 -2.11
CA SER A 89 -2.65 -10.26 -3.34
C SER A 89 -4.10 -9.96 -2.98
N LEU A 90 -4.46 -8.69 -3.06
CA LEU A 90 -5.78 -8.23 -2.64
C LEU A 90 -6.56 -7.77 -3.86
N PRO A 91 -7.67 -8.45 -4.19
CA PRO A 91 -8.59 -7.88 -5.17
C PRO A 91 -9.18 -6.58 -4.63
N SER A 92 -9.86 -5.83 -5.47
CA SER A 92 -10.57 -4.63 -5.04
C SER A 92 -11.59 -4.94 -3.94
N ARG A 93 -12.09 -3.91 -3.25
CA ARG A 93 -13.09 -3.99 -2.17
C ARG A 93 -12.53 -4.59 -0.88
N HIS A 94 -11.49 -3.96 -0.37
CA HIS A 94 -10.91 -4.31 0.93
C HIS A 94 -10.79 -3.07 1.81
N ASP A 95 -10.67 -3.31 3.12
CA ASP A 95 -10.33 -2.31 4.13
C ASP A 95 -9.11 -2.84 4.91
N ALA A 96 -8.28 -1.94 5.38
CA ALA A 96 -7.08 -2.32 6.11
C ALA A 96 -6.79 -1.40 7.31
#